data_4876e19914e4c80846e509e893cdab8b
#
_entry.id   4876e19914e4c80846e509e893cdab8b
#
_cell.length_a   1.000
_cell.length_b   1.000
_cell.length_c   1.000
_cell.angle_alpha   90.00
_cell.angle_beta   90.00
_cell.angle_gamma   90.00
#
_symmetry.space_group_name_H-M   'P 1'
#
loop_
_entity.id
_entity.type
_entity.pdbx_description
1 polymer ?
#
loop_
_entity_poly.entity_id
_entity_poly.type
_entity_poly.pdbx_seq_one_letter_code
_entity_poly.pdbx_strand_id
1 'polypeptide(L)'
;SMDVNGLKQVNDTRGHAAGDELICAAAEAMKRSFASCGRVYRIGGDEFVIIVTEKLTELDTRLEAFEADVAHWQGKLVASMSIACGYVLSTEQPWENVHEISKAADKRMYERKAYYYRESGADRRRS
;
A
#
# COMPACT_ATOMS: atom_id res chain seq x y z
N SER A 1 4.42 5.45 -0.59
CA SER A 1 2.96 5.52 -0.64
C SER A 1 2.36 4.16 -0.90
N MET A 2 1.34 3.84 -0.17
CA MET A 2 0.61 2.58 -0.33
C MET A 2 -0.89 2.83 -0.37
N ASP A 3 -1.60 2.03 -1.16
CA ASP A 3 -3.04 2.14 -1.32
C ASP A 3 -3.63 0.75 -1.35
N VAL A 4 -4.62 0.50 -0.49
CA VAL A 4 -5.30 -0.80 -0.41
C VAL A 4 -6.32 -0.89 -1.53
N ASN A 5 -6.13 -1.83 -2.44
CA ASN A 5 -7.00 -1.99 -3.60
C ASN A 5 -8.36 -2.56 -3.21
N GLY A 6 -9.40 -2.02 -3.84
CA GLY A 6 -10.75 -2.58 -3.75
C GLY A 6 -11.51 -2.31 -2.45
N LEU A 7 -11.06 -1.40 -1.59
CA LEU A 7 -11.75 -1.11 -0.32
C LEU A 7 -13.20 -0.69 -0.53
N LYS A 8 -13.45 0.21 -1.48
CA LYS A 8 -14.82 0.66 -1.76
C LYS A 8 -15.72 -0.50 -2.15
N GLN A 9 -15.24 -1.37 -3.04
CA GLN A 9 -15.99 -2.53 -3.47
C GLN A 9 -16.28 -3.49 -2.32
N VAL A 10 -15.31 -3.70 -1.45
CA VAL A 10 -15.49 -4.55 -0.26
C VAL A 10 -16.56 -3.95 0.66
N ASN A 11 -16.48 -2.66 0.95
CA ASN A 11 -17.50 -1.99 1.76
C ASN A 11 -18.89 -2.09 1.15
N ASP A 12 -19.00 -1.87 -0.17
CA ASP A 12 -20.28 -1.88 -0.87
C ASP A 12 -20.91 -3.28 -0.98
N THR A 13 -20.08 -4.32 -1.12
CA THR A 13 -20.58 -5.68 -1.36
C THR A 13 -20.59 -6.56 -0.10
N ARG A 14 -19.73 -6.28 0.88
CA ARG A 14 -19.56 -7.12 2.07
C ARG A 14 -19.73 -6.36 3.39
N GLY A 15 -19.93 -5.04 3.33
CA GLY A 15 -20.16 -4.20 4.50
C GLY A 15 -18.89 -3.64 5.12
N HIS A 16 -19.08 -2.67 6.02
CA HIS A 16 -17.97 -1.96 6.64
C HIS A 16 -17.11 -2.84 7.56
N ALA A 17 -17.69 -3.86 8.17
CA ALA A 17 -16.91 -4.79 9.00
C ALA A 17 -15.85 -5.51 8.15
N ALA A 18 -16.18 -5.89 6.92
CA ALA A 18 -15.23 -6.50 6.00
C ALA A 18 -14.16 -5.51 5.56
N GLY A 19 -14.55 -4.26 5.28
CA GLY A 19 -13.60 -3.19 4.97
C GLY A 19 -12.64 -2.92 6.11
N ASP A 20 -13.14 -2.92 7.35
CA ASP A 20 -12.29 -2.75 8.55
C ASP A 20 -11.30 -3.90 8.70
N GLU A 21 -11.72 -5.13 8.47
CA GLU A 21 -10.81 -6.28 8.48
C GLU A 21 -9.68 -6.08 7.47
N LEU A 22 -10.04 -5.66 6.25
CA LEU A 22 -9.06 -5.42 5.19
C LEU A 22 -8.05 -4.35 5.56
N ILE A 23 -8.51 -3.21 6.07
CA ILE A 23 -7.63 -2.10 6.48
C ILE A 23 -6.74 -2.49 7.65
N CYS A 24 -7.27 -3.17 8.66
CA CYS A 24 -6.48 -3.64 9.79
C CYS A 24 -5.40 -4.62 9.35
N ALA A 25 -5.75 -5.56 8.47
CA ALA A 25 -4.79 -6.53 7.95
C ALA A 25 -3.67 -5.84 7.15
N ALA A 26 -4.02 -4.85 6.33
CA ALA A 26 -3.04 -4.08 5.57
C ALA A 26 -2.09 -3.32 6.51
N ALA A 27 -2.62 -2.64 7.51
CA ALA A 27 -1.83 -1.90 8.49
C ALA A 27 -0.88 -2.84 9.26
N GLU A 28 -1.36 -3.99 9.67
CA GLU A 28 -0.53 -4.98 10.39
C GLU A 28 0.58 -5.53 9.50
N ALA A 29 0.31 -5.82 8.23
CA ALA A 29 1.32 -6.27 7.27
C ALA A 29 2.41 -5.20 7.09
N MET A 30 2.03 -3.94 6.96
CA MET A 30 2.97 -2.83 6.86
C MET A 30 3.84 -2.70 8.11
N LYS A 31 3.25 -2.83 9.28
CA LYS A 31 3.98 -2.76 10.55
C LYS A 31 4.95 -3.93 10.70
N ARG A 32 4.53 -5.14 10.34
CA ARG A 32 5.42 -6.30 10.42
C ARG A 32 6.68 -6.12 9.59
N SER A 33 6.54 -5.52 8.42
CA SER A 33 7.66 -5.34 7.50
C SER A 33 8.50 -4.10 7.78
N PHE A 34 7.89 -3.01 8.27
CA PHE A 34 8.55 -1.70 8.28
C PHE A 34 8.64 -1.00 9.64
N ALA A 35 7.95 -1.49 10.69
CA ALA A 35 7.98 -0.80 11.99
C ALA A 35 9.38 -0.73 12.61
N SER A 36 10.23 -1.71 12.32
CA SER A 36 11.61 -1.75 12.84
C SER A 36 12.54 -0.71 12.20
N CYS A 37 12.18 -0.18 11.03
CA CYS A 37 13.04 0.74 10.27
C CYS A 37 12.37 2.06 9.93
N GLY A 38 11.11 2.26 10.30
CA GLY A 38 10.38 3.46 9.96
C GLY A 38 9.04 3.55 10.69
N ARG A 39 8.17 4.41 10.18
CA ARG A 39 6.84 4.61 10.74
C ARG A 39 5.77 4.48 9.67
N VAL A 40 4.63 3.92 10.06
CA VAL A 40 3.47 3.71 9.19
C VAL A 40 2.39 4.71 9.59
N TYR A 41 1.88 5.46 8.62
CA TYR A 41 0.82 6.44 8.82
C TYR A 41 -0.37 6.13 7.92
N ARG A 42 -1.57 6.19 8.46
CA ARG A 42 -2.78 6.16 7.65
C ARG A 42 -3.16 7.60 7.28
N ILE A 43 -3.23 7.89 5.99
CA ILE A 43 -3.49 9.24 5.48
C ILE A 43 -4.96 9.44 5.16
N GLY A 44 -5.58 8.45 4.54
CA GLY A 44 -6.97 8.49 4.14
C GLY A 44 -7.63 7.14 4.34
N GLY A 45 -8.79 6.91 3.74
CA GLY A 45 -9.54 5.68 3.89
C GLY A 45 -8.71 4.43 3.57
N ASP A 46 -8.14 4.41 2.39
CA ASP A 46 -7.36 3.30 1.85
C ASP A 46 -5.88 3.63 1.62
N GLU A 47 -5.45 4.82 2.01
CA GLU A 47 -4.10 5.31 1.76
C GLU A 47 -3.22 5.31 3.01
N PHE A 48 -2.00 4.82 2.85
CA PHE A 48 -0.97 4.79 3.89
C PHE A 48 0.33 5.36 3.36
N VAL A 49 1.12 5.92 4.26
CA VAL A 49 2.48 6.37 3.97
C VAL A 49 3.41 5.70 4.97
N ILE A 50 4.52 5.18 4.48
CA ILE A 50 5.57 4.62 5.32
C ILE A 50 6.81 5.47 5.11
N ILE A 51 7.33 6.03 6.20
CA ILE A 51 8.56 6.82 6.19
C ILE A 51 9.64 5.95 6.81
N VAL A 52 10.58 5.54 5.98
CA VAL A 52 11.73 4.74 6.42
C VAL A 52 12.84 5.71 6.82
N THR A 53 13.21 5.67 8.09
CA THR A 53 14.19 6.59 8.68
C THR A 53 15.58 5.99 8.83
N GLU A 54 15.68 4.67 8.76
CA GLU A 54 16.96 3.98 8.83
C GLU A 54 17.48 3.66 7.43
N LYS A 55 18.80 3.66 7.30
CA LYS A 55 19.44 3.31 6.04
C LYS A 55 19.20 1.82 5.75
N LEU A 56 18.48 1.54 4.68
CA LEU A 56 18.20 0.17 4.26
C LEU A 56 19.12 -0.21 3.12
N THR A 57 19.93 -1.23 3.33
CA THR A 57 20.72 -1.85 2.27
C THR A 57 19.94 -2.96 1.57
N GLU A 58 18.83 -3.41 2.16
CA GLU A 58 18.04 -4.56 1.72
C GLU A 58 16.57 -4.19 1.51
N LEU A 59 16.31 -3.01 0.93
CA LEU A 59 14.94 -2.57 0.69
C LEU A 59 14.18 -3.53 -0.21
N ASP A 60 14.81 -4.03 -1.27
CA ASP A 60 14.16 -4.94 -2.21
C ASP A 60 13.74 -6.24 -1.52
N THR A 61 14.60 -6.80 -0.67
CA THR A 61 14.30 -8.01 0.10
C THR A 61 13.11 -7.77 1.04
N ARG A 62 13.08 -6.61 1.68
CA ARG A 62 12.01 -6.25 2.61
C ARG A 62 10.69 -6.05 1.89
N LEU A 63 10.71 -5.43 0.71
CA LEU A 63 9.52 -5.26 -0.13
C LEU A 63 9.01 -6.60 -0.65
N GLU A 64 9.90 -7.50 -1.05
CA GLU A 64 9.51 -8.86 -1.47
C GLU A 64 8.84 -9.62 -0.34
N ALA A 65 9.37 -9.54 0.87
CA ALA A 65 8.77 -10.18 2.05
C ALA A 65 7.40 -9.58 2.36
N PHE A 66 7.26 -8.27 2.23
CA PHE A 66 5.97 -7.60 2.40
C PHE A 66 4.96 -8.07 1.36
N GLU A 67 5.34 -8.11 0.10
CA GLU A 67 4.47 -8.56 -0.99
C GLU A 67 4.03 -10.01 -0.79
N ALA A 68 4.93 -10.88 -0.34
CA ALA A 68 4.60 -12.28 -0.04
C ALA A 68 3.61 -12.38 1.13
N ASP A 69 3.80 -11.60 2.20
CA ASP A 69 2.90 -11.54 3.35
C ASP A 69 1.50 -11.12 2.90
N VAL A 70 1.40 -10.09 2.08
CA VAL A 70 0.14 -9.61 1.51
C VAL A 70 -0.52 -10.67 0.64
N ALA A 71 0.24 -11.30 -0.23
CA ALA A 71 -0.27 -12.31 -1.17
C ALA A 71 -0.80 -13.57 -0.46
N HIS A 72 -0.24 -13.93 0.67
CA HIS A 72 -0.62 -15.12 1.43
C HIS A 72 -1.70 -14.87 2.48
N TRP A 73 -2.06 -13.61 2.71
CA TRP A 73 -3.06 -13.29 3.73
C TRP A 73 -4.44 -13.81 3.35
N GLN A 74 -5.14 -14.36 4.33
CA GLN A 74 -6.52 -14.81 4.20
C GLN A 74 -7.31 -14.31 5.41
N GLY A 75 -8.41 -13.60 5.14
CA GLY A 75 -9.27 -13.08 6.18
C GLY A 75 -10.52 -13.92 6.40
N LYS A 76 -11.32 -13.51 7.37
CA LYS A 76 -12.59 -14.17 7.69
C LYS A 76 -13.74 -13.63 6.84
N LEU A 77 -13.79 -12.31 6.66
CA LEU A 77 -14.82 -11.62 5.90
C LEU A 77 -14.36 -11.28 4.49
N VAL A 78 -13.04 -11.13 4.30
CA VAL A 78 -12.42 -10.87 3.01
C VAL A 78 -11.38 -11.97 2.73
N ALA A 79 -11.45 -12.56 1.55
CA ALA A 79 -10.59 -13.71 1.23
C ALA A 79 -9.12 -13.33 1.04
N SER A 80 -8.86 -12.17 0.46
CA SER A 80 -7.51 -11.74 0.11
C SER A 80 -7.39 -10.23 0.11
N MET A 81 -6.15 -9.72 0.06
CA MET A 81 -5.90 -8.29 -0.10
C MET A 81 -4.88 -8.03 -1.20
N SER A 82 -4.91 -6.83 -1.73
CA SER A 82 -3.93 -6.33 -2.70
C SER A 82 -3.59 -4.89 -2.34
N ILE A 83 -2.31 -4.54 -2.40
CA ILE A 83 -1.83 -3.22 -2.04
C ILE A 83 -0.94 -2.70 -3.15
N ALA A 84 -1.28 -1.52 -3.68
CA ALA A 84 -0.42 -0.80 -4.63
C ALA A 84 0.63 -0.03 -3.84
N CYS A 85 1.88 -0.15 -4.24
CA CYS A 85 3.01 0.49 -3.56
C CYS A 85 3.83 1.29 -4.56
N GLY A 86 4.14 2.54 -4.21
CA GLY A 86 5.12 3.35 -4.92
C GLY A 86 6.11 3.91 -3.92
N TYR A 87 7.41 3.84 -4.21
CA TYR A 87 8.43 4.34 -3.32
C TYR A 87 9.48 5.17 -4.04
N VAL A 88 10.16 5.99 -3.26
CA VAL A 88 11.20 6.88 -3.72
C VAL A 88 12.35 6.82 -2.72
N LEU A 89 13.56 6.79 -3.23
CA LEU A 89 14.77 6.88 -2.40
C LEU A 89 15.21 8.35 -2.36
N SER A 90 15.57 8.83 -1.18
CA SER A 90 16.07 10.20 -1.02
C SER A 90 17.35 10.43 -1.82
N THR A 91 18.05 9.35 -2.16
CA THR A 91 19.33 9.38 -2.89
C THR A 91 19.18 9.32 -4.41
N GLU A 92 17.96 9.16 -4.95
CA GLU A 92 17.75 9.03 -6.40
C GLU A 92 18.15 10.30 -7.16
N GLN A 93 17.92 11.44 -6.55
CA GLN A 93 18.24 12.75 -7.12
C GLN A 93 18.32 13.78 -6.00
N PRO A 94 18.82 15.00 -6.26
CA PRO A 94 18.76 16.08 -5.27
C PRO A 94 17.33 16.64 -5.21
N TRP A 95 16.53 16.10 -4.29
CA TRP A 95 15.17 16.56 -4.05
C TRP A 95 15.17 17.93 -3.39
N GLU A 96 14.27 18.82 -3.81
CA GLU A 96 14.18 20.16 -3.22
C GLU A 96 13.54 20.14 -1.83
N ASN A 97 12.54 19.26 -1.62
CA ASN A 97 11.82 19.17 -0.36
C ASN A 97 11.06 17.85 -0.24
N VAL A 98 10.51 17.60 0.95
CA VAL A 98 9.75 16.38 1.24
C VAL A 98 8.49 16.29 0.40
N HIS A 99 7.86 17.41 0.07
CA HIS A 99 6.66 17.43 -0.75
C HIS A 99 6.92 16.85 -2.15
N GLU A 100 8.06 17.19 -2.75
CA GLU A 100 8.46 16.65 -4.05
C GLU A 100 8.65 15.14 -4.00
N ILE A 101 9.26 14.64 -2.92
CA ILE A 101 9.43 13.20 -2.68
C ILE A 101 8.07 12.51 -2.57
N SER A 102 7.16 13.07 -1.79
CA SER A 102 5.81 12.55 -1.61
C SER A 102 5.05 12.46 -2.92
N LYS A 103 5.11 13.49 -3.74
CA LYS A 103 4.45 13.51 -5.04
C LYS A 103 4.98 12.42 -5.97
N ALA A 104 6.29 12.20 -5.98
CA ALA A 104 6.90 11.16 -6.80
C ALA A 104 6.46 9.76 -6.34
N ALA A 105 6.43 9.52 -5.04
CA ALA A 105 5.97 8.25 -4.49
C ALA A 105 4.50 7.98 -4.81
N ASP A 106 3.65 9.00 -4.67
CA ASP A 106 2.23 8.90 -5.01
C ASP A 106 2.02 8.58 -6.48
N LYS A 107 2.77 9.23 -7.35
CA LYS A 107 2.69 8.98 -8.80
C LYS A 107 3.00 7.52 -9.12
N ARG A 108 4.06 6.99 -8.54
CA ARG A 108 4.45 5.58 -8.73
C ARG A 108 3.40 4.63 -8.19
N MET A 109 2.81 4.96 -7.05
CA MET A 109 1.74 4.17 -6.45
C MET A 109 0.49 4.15 -7.35
N TYR A 110 0.09 5.32 -7.89
CA TYR A 110 -1.07 5.40 -8.78
C TYR A 110 -0.86 4.64 -10.08
N GLU A 111 0.35 4.59 -10.60
CA GLU A 111 0.67 3.79 -11.78
C GLU A 111 0.46 2.29 -11.50
N ARG A 112 0.88 1.83 -10.33
CA ARG A 112 0.67 0.44 -9.90
C ARG A 112 -0.81 0.14 -9.66
N LYS A 113 -1.54 1.07 -9.08
CA LYS A 113 -2.98 0.93 -8.84
C LYS A 113 -3.75 0.84 -10.16
N ALA A 114 -3.42 1.67 -11.13
CA ALA A 114 -4.03 1.62 -12.46
C ALA A 114 -3.80 0.28 -13.14
N TYR A 115 -2.60 -0.27 -13.00
CA TYR A 115 -2.26 -1.59 -13.51
C TYR A 115 -3.15 -2.67 -12.86
N TYR A 116 -3.31 -2.63 -11.55
CA TYR A 116 -4.19 -3.57 -10.83
C TYR A 116 -5.61 -3.57 -11.39
N TYR A 117 -6.21 -2.40 -11.56
CA TYR A 117 -7.58 -2.31 -12.04
C TYR A 117 -7.74 -2.77 -13.49
N ARG A 118 -6.74 -2.55 -14.33
CA ARG A 118 -6.76 -3.08 -15.71
C ARG A 118 -6.67 -4.59 -15.74
N GLU A 119 -5.74 -5.18 -14.98
CA GLU A 119 -5.53 -6.62 -14.96
C GLU A 119 -6.69 -7.39 -14.32
N SER A 120 -7.31 -6.82 -13.31
CA SER A 120 -8.44 -7.47 -12.62
C SER A 120 -9.78 -7.28 -13.34
N GLY A 121 -9.85 -6.42 -14.35
CA GLY A 121 -11.10 -6.05 -14.99
C GLY A 121 -12.00 -5.17 -14.13
N ALA A 122 -11.54 -4.75 -12.95
CA ALA A 122 -12.28 -3.92 -12.00
C ALA A 122 -11.94 -2.44 -12.22
N ASP A 123 -12.18 -1.93 -13.41
CA ASP A 123 -11.91 -0.53 -13.73
C ASP A 123 -12.86 0.37 -12.95
N ARG A 124 -12.33 1.27 -12.13
CA ARG A 124 -13.09 2.22 -11.32
C ARG A 124 -14.03 3.10 -12.14
N ARG A 125 -13.66 3.39 -13.37
CA ARG A 125 -14.47 4.23 -14.26
C ARG A 125 -15.75 3.55 -14.73
N ARG A 126 -15.86 2.24 -14.54
CA ARG A 126 -17.03 1.45 -14.92
C ARG A 126 -18.02 1.23 -13.78
N SER A 127 -17.62 1.54 -12.58
CA SER A 127 -18.44 1.32 -11.39
C SER A 127 -19.27 2.52 -11.00
#